data_99e8f35e3c8ce6eaff8192beea118683
#
_entry.id   99e8f35e3c8ce6eaff8192beea118683
#
_cell.length_a   1.000
_cell.length_b   1.000
_cell.length_c   1.000
_cell.angle_alpha   90.00
_cell.angle_beta   90.00
_cell.angle_gamma   90.00
#
_symmetry.space_group_name_H-M   'P 1'
#
loop_
_entity.id
_entity.type
_entity.pdbx_description
1 polymer ?
#
loop_
_entity_poly.entity_id
_entity_poly.type
_entity_poly.pdbx_seq_one_letter_code
_entity_poly.pdbx_strand_id
1 'polypeptide(L)'
;GCRYTEVNYGTGSYRECIYGPLAQYRTLAEIEANYTWPDPDWWDYSGIVEQIKGKEDLPVQGGGSEPFLTYCHLRGQQQAYMDLIESPDIVHYCLDKLYGLCYTNTQRIYEQIPGKVLITGVAEDMGTQESLIFSPAQIREFFFPHMKRMMDLAHEAGAYVMTHSDGAVRAIIPELIEIGMDVLDPVQWRCRGMEREGLKRDFGDRIAFHGAMDNQYTLAFGS
;
A
#
# COMPACT_ATOMS: atom_id res chain seq x y z
N GLY A 1 -16.97 -4.63 6.01
CA GLY A 1 -18.28 -4.76 5.41
C GLY A 1 -18.30 -5.09 3.92
N CYS A 2 -17.14 -5.17 3.24
CA CYS A 2 -17.08 -5.61 1.84
C CYS A 2 -17.51 -7.08 1.70
N ARG A 3 -18.14 -7.41 0.58
CA ARG A 3 -18.44 -8.80 0.22
C ARG A 3 -17.62 -9.21 -0.98
N TYR A 4 -17.13 -10.45 -0.95
CA TYR A 4 -16.29 -11.01 -1.99
C TYR A 4 -16.94 -12.27 -2.54
N THR A 5 -16.69 -12.53 -3.82
CA THR A 5 -16.99 -13.81 -4.47
C THR A 5 -15.70 -14.42 -5.00
N GLU A 6 -15.69 -15.74 -5.13
CA GLU A 6 -14.59 -16.42 -5.77
C GLU A 6 -14.88 -16.55 -7.27
N VAL A 7 -13.97 -16.02 -8.09
CA VAL A 7 -14.03 -16.09 -9.56
C VAL A 7 -13.05 -17.14 -10.02
N ASN A 8 -13.57 -18.20 -10.66
CA ASN A 8 -12.76 -19.27 -11.22
C ASN A 8 -12.50 -19.02 -12.70
N TYR A 9 -11.21 -19.06 -13.10
CA TYR A 9 -10.77 -18.87 -14.48
C TYR A 9 -10.22 -20.17 -15.12
N GLY A 10 -10.58 -21.34 -14.58
CA GLY A 10 -10.25 -22.66 -15.11
C GLY A 10 -8.97 -23.28 -14.53
N THR A 11 -7.87 -22.54 -14.43
CA THR A 11 -6.60 -22.99 -13.87
C THR A 11 -6.34 -22.47 -12.45
N GLY A 12 -7.27 -21.69 -11.91
CA GLY A 12 -7.20 -21.12 -10.56
C GLY A 12 -8.43 -20.29 -10.24
N SER A 13 -8.41 -19.64 -9.08
CA SER A 13 -9.45 -18.70 -8.67
C SER A 13 -8.85 -17.53 -7.95
N TYR A 14 -9.59 -16.39 -7.93
CA TYR A 14 -9.28 -15.23 -7.12
C TYR A 14 -10.55 -14.66 -6.49
N ARG A 15 -10.37 -13.87 -5.43
CA ARG A 15 -11.49 -13.22 -4.73
C ARG A 15 -11.72 -11.83 -5.32
N GLU A 16 -12.93 -11.59 -5.82
CA GLU A 16 -13.37 -10.30 -6.34
C GLU A 16 -14.32 -9.62 -5.37
N CYS A 17 -14.10 -8.32 -5.12
CA CYS A 17 -15.00 -7.51 -4.30
C CYS A 17 -16.25 -7.16 -5.14
N ILE A 18 -17.40 -7.70 -4.71
CA ILE A 18 -18.70 -7.51 -5.40
C ILE A 18 -19.64 -6.53 -4.70
N TYR A 19 -19.27 -6.06 -3.51
CA TYR A 19 -20.05 -5.10 -2.75
C TYR A 19 -19.15 -4.29 -1.81
N GLY A 20 -19.23 -2.97 -1.95
CA GLY A 20 -18.61 -1.99 -1.07
C GLY A 20 -19.66 -1.26 -0.25
N PRO A 21 -19.55 -1.24 1.09
CA PRO A 21 -20.56 -0.64 1.95
C PRO A 21 -20.72 0.88 1.79
N LEU A 22 -19.70 1.57 1.28
CA LEU A 22 -19.75 3.02 1.03
C LEU A 22 -20.31 3.38 -0.35
N ALA A 23 -20.50 2.42 -1.26
CA ALA A 23 -20.94 2.68 -2.63
C ALA A 23 -22.35 3.30 -2.72
N GLN A 24 -23.16 3.11 -1.69
CA GLN A 24 -24.53 3.64 -1.62
C GLN A 24 -24.63 5.10 -1.21
N TYR A 25 -23.61 5.67 -0.55
CA TYR A 25 -23.62 7.03 -0.02
C TYR A 25 -23.14 8.04 -1.07
N ARG A 26 -23.73 9.24 -1.07
CA ARG A 26 -23.40 10.31 -2.03
C ARG A 26 -22.64 11.47 -1.42
N THR A 27 -22.72 11.62 -0.10
CA THR A 27 -22.11 12.73 0.63
C THR A 27 -21.30 12.23 1.81
N LEU A 28 -20.33 13.04 2.22
CA LEU A 28 -19.53 12.77 3.43
C LEU A 28 -20.44 12.62 4.66
N ALA A 29 -21.45 13.48 4.82
CA ALA A 29 -22.38 13.43 5.96
C ALA A 29 -23.16 12.09 6.03
N GLU A 30 -23.52 11.51 4.89
CA GLU A 30 -24.15 10.18 4.86
C GLU A 30 -23.19 9.08 5.32
N ILE A 31 -21.91 9.14 4.92
CA ILE A 31 -20.90 8.19 5.36
C ILE A 31 -20.69 8.30 6.87
N GLU A 32 -20.51 9.52 7.38
CA GLU A 32 -20.32 9.77 8.81
C GLU A 32 -21.49 9.28 9.67
N ALA A 33 -22.72 9.50 9.19
CA ALA A 33 -23.93 9.12 9.92
C ALA A 33 -24.23 7.62 9.91
N ASN A 34 -23.77 6.87 8.89
CA ASN A 34 -24.27 5.51 8.65
C ASN A 34 -23.16 4.43 8.56
N TYR A 35 -21.88 4.80 8.53
CA TYR A 35 -20.80 3.82 8.47
C TYR A 35 -19.97 3.80 9.75
N THR A 36 -19.89 2.63 10.36
CA THR A 36 -19.02 2.41 11.52
C THR A 36 -17.66 1.91 11.04
N TRP A 37 -16.63 2.72 11.28
CA TRP A 37 -15.26 2.36 10.97
C TRP A 37 -14.76 1.27 11.92
N PRO A 38 -13.86 0.38 11.44
CA PRO A 38 -13.19 -0.56 12.32
C PRO A 38 -12.41 0.16 13.43
N ASP A 39 -12.45 -0.41 14.62
CA ASP A 39 -11.66 0.06 15.76
C ASP A 39 -10.39 -0.81 15.90
N PRO A 40 -9.20 -0.23 16.12
CA PRO A 40 -7.98 -1.00 16.37
C PRO A 40 -8.11 -2.03 17.52
N ASP A 41 -9.02 -1.82 18.46
CA ASP A 41 -9.28 -2.75 19.57
C ASP A 41 -9.98 -4.05 19.14
N TRP A 42 -10.41 -4.16 17.87
CA TRP A 42 -10.95 -5.41 17.33
C TRP A 42 -9.86 -6.45 16.98
N TRP A 43 -8.60 -6.06 16.98
CA TRP A 43 -7.47 -6.97 16.71
C TRP A 43 -6.80 -7.42 18.00
N ASP A 44 -6.49 -8.71 18.07
CA ASP A 44 -5.70 -9.31 19.13
C ASP A 44 -4.23 -9.39 18.71
N TYR A 45 -3.37 -8.66 19.40
CA TYR A 45 -1.92 -8.62 19.16
C TYR A 45 -1.14 -9.56 20.11
N SER A 46 -1.79 -10.20 21.08
CA SER A 46 -1.12 -10.99 22.14
C SER A 46 -0.32 -12.17 21.59
N GLY A 47 -0.72 -12.70 20.44
CA GLY A 47 -0.04 -13.83 19.80
C GLY A 47 1.23 -13.50 19.03
N ILE A 48 1.57 -12.23 18.83
CA ILE A 48 2.69 -11.82 17.94
C ILE A 48 4.04 -12.32 18.48
N VAL A 49 4.27 -12.20 19.79
CA VAL A 49 5.53 -12.63 20.42
C VAL A 49 5.79 -14.13 20.18
N GLU A 50 4.77 -14.96 20.33
CA GLU A 50 4.91 -16.42 20.10
C GLU A 50 5.11 -16.75 18.60
N GLN A 51 4.60 -15.94 17.67
CA GLN A 51 4.78 -16.17 16.23
C GLN A 51 6.24 -16.03 15.78
N ILE A 52 7.02 -15.18 16.41
CA ILE A 52 8.43 -14.95 16.07
C ILE A 52 9.41 -15.78 16.90
N LYS A 53 8.94 -16.44 17.95
CA LYS A 53 9.76 -17.25 18.84
C LYS A 53 10.40 -18.44 18.10
N GLY A 54 11.70 -18.61 18.28
CA GLY A 54 12.49 -19.63 17.57
C GLY A 54 12.74 -19.31 16.10
N LYS A 55 12.52 -18.05 15.69
CA LYS A 55 12.78 -17.53 14.35
C LYS A 55 13.63 -16.27 14.38
N GLU A 56 14.45 -16.13 15.41
CA GLU A 56 15.23 -14.91 15.68
C GLU A 56 16.26 -14.60 14.58
N ASP A 57 16.64 -15.61 13.78
CA ASP A 57 17.55 -15.48 12.64
C ASP A 57 16.85 -15.10 11.32
N LEU A 58 15.51 -15.01 11.34
CA LEU A 58 14.73 -14.62 10.16
C LEU A 58 14.33 -13.14 10.20
N PRO A 59 14.33 -12.46 9.04
CA PRO A 59 13.80 -11.11 8.97
C PRO A 59 12.30 -11.11 9.25
N VAL A 60 11.85 -10.19 10.10
CA VAL A 60 10.43 -9.99 10.40
C VAL A 60 9.91 -8.84 9.56
N GLN A 61 8.88 -9.11 8.78
CA GLN A 61 8.07 -8.08 8.15
C GLN A 61 6.82 -7.87 9.02
N GLY A 62 6.50 -6.62 9.34
CA GLY A 62 5.34 -6.31 10.18
C GLY A 62 4.84 -4.90 10.03
N GLY A 63 3.56 -4.72 10.27
CA GLY A 63 2.88 -3.45 10.04
C GLY A 63 2.71 -3.11 8.57
N GLY A 64 2.24 -1.88 8.30
CA GLY A 64 2.15 -1.35 6.96
C GLY A 64 0.78 -0.81 6.56
N SER A 65 0.68 -0.36 5.30
CA SER A 65 -0.52 0.31 4.78
C SER A 65 -0.64 0.14 3.27
N GLU A 66 -1.89 -0.01 2.80
CA GLU A 66 -2.32 0.08 1.40
C GLU A 66 -3.79 0.55 1.36
N PRO A 67 -4.07 1.77 1.85
CA PRO A 67 -5.43 2.23 2.07
C PRO A 67 -6.25 2.50 0.82
N PHE A 68 -5.66 2.97 -0.29
CA PHE A 68 -6.45 3.30 -1.48
C PHE A 68 -7.08 2.07 -2.12
N LEU A 69 -6.39 0.93 -2.14
CA LEU A 69 -7.00 -0.34 -2.56
C LEU A 69 -8.20 -0.70 -1.66
N THR A 70 -8.05 -0.53 -0.36
CA THR A 70 -9.15 -0.74 0.60
C THR A 70 -10.29 0.24 0.36
N TYR A 71 -9.99 1.50 0.08
CA TYR A 71 -10.99 2.52 -0.29
C TYR A 71 -11.74 2.13 -1.58
N CYS A 72 -11.03 1.64 -2.60
CA CYS A 72 -11.65 1.11 -3.82
C CYS A 72 -12.62 -0.03 -3.53
N HIS A 73 -12.30 -0.94 -2.61
CA HIS A 73 -13.21 -2.01 -2.20
C HIS A 73 -14.43 -1.49 -1.42
N LEU A 74 -14.24 -0.49 -0.56
CA LEU A 74 -15.33 0.10 0.22
C LEU A 74 -16.29 0.92 -0.64
N ARG A 75 -15.74 1.69 -1.58
CA ARG A 75 -16.46 2.70 -2.38
C ARG A 75 -16.97 2.19 -3.71
N GLY A 76 -16.36 1.11 -4.22
CA GLY A 76 -16.42 0.69 -5.61
C GLY A 76 -15.32 1.37 -6.42
N GLN A 77 -14.54 0.59 -7.17
CA GLN A 77 -13.31 1.04 -7.84
C GLN A 77 -13.54 2.27 -8.73
N GLN A 78 -14.55 2.25 -9.60
CA GLN A 78 -14.83 3.37 -10.48
C GLN A 78 -15.13 4.66 -9.71
N GLN A 79 -15.99 4.58 -8.69
CA GLN A 79 -16.36 5.74 -7.89
C GLN A 79 -15.19 6.28 -7.08
N ALA A 80 -14.33 5.40 -6.54
CA ALA A 80 -13.15 5.81 -5.79
C ALA A 80 -12.19 6.67 -6.62
N TYR A 81 -11.98 6.33 -7.91
CA TYR A 81 -11.18 7.15 -8.82
C TYR A 81 -11.89 8.47 -9.20
N MET A 82 -13.20 8.45 -9.38
CA MET A 82 -13.97 9.67 -9.68
C MET A 82 -13.97 10.64 -8.49
N ASP A 83 -14.07 10.13 -7.28
CA ASP A 83 -14.09 10.93 -6.04
C ASP A 83 -12.82 11.79 -5.87
N LEU A 84 -11.67 11.38 -6.41
CA LEU A 84 -10.44 12.20 -6.40
C LEU A 84 -10.62 13.57 -7.09
N ILE A 85 -11.67 13.71 -7.91
CA ILE A 85 -12.00 14.94 -8.65
C ILE A 85 -13.34 15.51 -8.19
N GLU A 86 -14.35 14.66 -8.03
CA GLU A 86 -15.73 15.07 -7.79
C GLU A 86 -16.06 15.26 -6.31
N SER A 87 -15.37 14.54 -5.41
CA SER A 87 -15.66 14.52 -3.96
C SER A 87 -14.39 14.32 -3.14
N PRO A 88 -13.38 15.23 -3.26
CA PRO A 88 -12.10 15.08 -2.59
C PRO A 88 -12.22 15.05 -1.05
N ASP A 89 -13.25 15.66 -0.48
CA ASP A 89 -13.59 15.60 0.95
C ASP A 89 -13.90 14.18 1.43
N ILE A 90 -14.59 13.39 0.63
CA ILE A 90 -14.85 11.96 0.91
C ILE A 90 -13.54 11.17 0.88
N VAL A 91 -12.67 11.43 -0.12
CA VAL A 91 -11.37 10.76 -0.23
C VAL A 91 -10.51 11.05 1.00
N HIS A 92 -10.32 12.33 1.34
CA HIS A 92 -9.55 12.75 2.52
C HIS A 92 -10.07 12.08 3.80
N TYR A 93 -11.38 12.15 4.04
CA TYR A 93 -11.99 11.54 5.22
C TYR A 93 -11.76 10.03 5.28
N CYS A 94 -11.98 9.31 4.18
CA CYS A 94 -11.83 7.86 4.14
C CYS A 94 -10.36 7.43 4.28
N LEU A 95 -9.44 8.13 3.62
CA LEU A 95 -8.01 7.85 3.75
C LEU A 95 -7.50 8.15 5.15
N ASP A 96 -7.94 9.25 5.79
CA ASP A 96 -7.62 9.55 7.19
C ASP A 96 -8.00 8.39 8.13
N LYS A 97 -9.23 7.84 7.96
CA LYS A 97 -9.69 6.69 8.76
C LYS A 97 -8.86 5.43 8.50
N LEU A 98 -8.60 5.12 7.24
CA LEU A 98 -7.89 3.90 6.85
C LEU A 98 -6.40 3.97 7.26
N TYR A 99 -5.72 5.08 6.97
CA TYR A 99 -4.34 5.27 7.41
C TYR A 99 -4.21 5.36 8.93
N GLY A 100 -5.17 6.00 9.61
CA GLY A 100 -5.21 6.04 11.06
C GLY A 100 -5.30 4.65 11.68
N LEU A 101 -6.11 3.76 11.10
CA LEU A 101 -6.20 2.36 11.49
C LEU A 101 -4.88 1.62 11.26
N CYS A 102 -4.29 1.75 10.06
CA CYS A 102 -3.00 1.15 9.71
C CYS A 102 -1.88 1.63 10.66
N TYR A 103 -1.85 2.93 10.95
CA TYR A 103 -0.87 3.54 11.86
C TYR A 103 -0.96 2.93 13.27
N THR A 104 -2.16 2.91 13.86
CA THR A 104 -2.35 2.37 15.20
C THR A 104 -2.05 0.88 15.27
N ASN A 105 -2.46 0.11 14.27
CA ASN A 105 -2.16 -1.31 14.20
C ASN A 105 -0.65 -1.57 14.08
N THR A 106 0.05 -0.79 13.24
CA THR A 106 1.51 -0.89 13.08
C THR A 106 2.24 -0.52 14.37
N GLN A 107 1.82 0.56 15.04
CA GLN A 107 2.37 0.96 16.33
C GLN A 107 2.22 -0.15 17.37
N ARG A 108 1.05 -0.77 17.49
CA ARG A 108 0.80 -1.89 18.41
C ARG A 108 1.67 -3.10 18.11
N ILE A 109 1.95 -3.40 16.84
CA ILE A 109 2.90 -4.47 16.47
C ILE A 109 4.30 -4.13 17.02
N TYR A 110 4.76 -2.91 16.83
CA TYR A 110 6.07 -2.48 17.34
C TYR A 110 6.15 -2.53 18.86
N GLU A 111 5.06 -2.18 19.57
CA GLU A 111 4.97 -2.29 21.03
C GLU A 111 5.08 -3.73 21.53
N GLN A 112 4.54 -4.72 20.79
CA GLN A 112 4.64 -6.14 21.15
C GLN A 112 6.04 -6.72 20.92
N ILE A 113 6.73 -6.30 19.87
CA ILE A 113 8.03 -6.85 19.43
C ILE A 113 9.03 -5.73 19.11
N PRO A 114 9.39 -4.88 20.12
CA PRO A 114 10.21 -3.70 19.88
C PRO A 114 11.57 -4.05 19.28
N GLY A 115 11.92 -3.34 18.19
CA GLY A 115 13.18 -3.52 17.46
C GLY A 115 13.33 -4.86 16.73
N LYS A 116 12.25 -5.64 16.58
CA LYS A 116 12.30 -6.92 15.85
C LYS A 116 11.80 -6.84 14.42
N VAL A 117 10.98 -5.86 14.10
CA VAL A 117 10.52 -5.65 12.71
C VAL A 117 11.65 -5.06 11.89
N LEU A 118 12.08 -5.77 10.85
CA LEU A 118 13.11 -5.32 9.92
C LEU A 118 12.52 -4.48 8.78
N ILE A 119 11.33 -4.86 8.28
CA ILE A 119 10.70 -4.23 7.11
C ILE A 119 9.23 -3.94 7.40
N THR A 120 8.80 -2.73 7.05
CA THR A 120 7.40 -2.34 7.04
C THR A 120 7.00 -1.94 5.63
N GLY A 121 5.89 -2.49 5.14
CA GLY A 121 5.35 -2.19 3.81
C GLY A 121 4.50 -0.93 3.83
N VAL A 122 4.88 0.11 3.09
CA VAL A 122 4.04 1.30 2.86
C VAL A 122 3.73 1.38 1.38
N ALA A 123 2.53 0.97 1.02
CA ALA A 123 2.14 0.69 -0.35
C ALA A 123 1.03 1.62 -0.85
N GLU A 124 1.12 1.95 -2.13
CA GLU A 124 0.01 2.43 -2.96
C GLU A 124 0.36 2.18 -4.43
N ASP A 125 -0.53 1.52 -5.17
CA ASP A 125 -0.32 1.33 -6.61
C ASP A 125 -0.56 2.62 -7.39
N MET A 126 0.54 3.24 -7.84
CA MET A 126 0.50 4.56 -8.48
C MET A 126 0.82 4.53 -9.99
N GLY A 127 1.18 3.36 -10.54
CA GLY A 127 1.61 3.23 -11.93
C GLY A 127 0.82 2.24 -12.76
N THR A 128 0.69 2.57 -14.06
CA THR A 128 0.35 1.63 -15.13
C THR A 128 1.62 1.20 -15.85
N GLN A 129 1.53 0.39 -16.90
CA GLN A 129 2.70 0.03 -17.69
C GLN A 129 3.34 1.23 -18.42
N GLU A 130 2.55 2.28 -18.72
CA GLU A 130 2.97 3.42 -19.55
C GLU A 130 3.16 4.72 -18.77
N SER A 131 2.46 4.90 -17.64
CA SER A 131 2.41 6.18 -16.93
C SER A 131 1.95 6.00 -15.48
N LEU A 132 1.97 7.09 -14.72
CA LEU A 132 1.25 7.17 -13.46
C LEU A 132 -0.27 7.04 -13.69
N ILE A 133 -0.97 6.44 -12.74
CA ILE A 133 -2.44 6.38 -12.68
C ILE A 133 -2.99 7.74 -12.24
N PHE A 134 -2.33 8.35 -11.26
CA PHE A 134 -2.71 9.65 -10.68
C PHE A 134 -1.78 10.75 -11.19
N SER A 135 -2.29 11.98 -11.25
CA SER A 135 -1.40 13.12 -11.46
C SER A 135 -0.44 13.27 -10.26
N PRO A 136 0.77 13.81 -10.47
CA PRO A 136 1.68 14.09 -9.34
C PRO A 136 1.07 15.01 -8.27
N ALA A 137 0.14 15.89 -8.65
CA ALA A 137 -0.58 16.74 -7.71
C ALA A 137 -1.48 15.90 -6.79
N GLN A 138 -2.25 14.97 -7.35
CA GLN A 138 -3.09 14.05 -6.56
C GLN A 138 -2.25 13.16 -5.65
N ILE A 139 -1.11 12.65 -6.12
CA ILE A 139 -0.22 11.83 -5.28
C ILE A 139 0.25 12.62 -4.06
N ARG A 140 0.70 13.86 -4.27
CA ARG A 140 1.14 14.76 -3.17
C ARG A 140 0.01 15.17 -2.23
N GLU A 141 -1.20 15.29 -2.74
CA GLU A 141 -2.36 15.68 -1.95
C GLU A 141 -2.92 14.52 -1.12
N PHE A 142 -3.20 13.37 -1.76
CA PHE A 142 -3.97 12.30 -1.14
C PHE A 142 -3.12 11.21 -0.50
N PHE A 143 -1.88 10.97 -0.97
CA PHE A 143 -1.10 9.81 -0.52
C PHE A 143 0.14 10.19 0.28
N PHE A 144 0.99 11.08 -0.22
CA PHE A 144 2.28 11.37 0.40
C PHE A 144 2.23 11.80 1.86
N PRO A 145 1.29 12.64 2.33
CA PRO A 145 1.24 13.01 3.74
C PRO A 145 1.02 11.81 4.66
N HIS A 146 0.16 10.89 4.25
CA HIS A 146 -0.12 9.68 5.02
C HIS A 146 1.02 8.66 4.93
N MET A 147 1.55 8.43 3.71
CA MET A 147 2.70 7.55 3.50
C MET A 147 3.89 8.01 4.33
N LYS A 148 4.20 9.32 4.30
CA LYS A 148 5.29 9.88 5.12
C LYS A 148 5.10 9.59 6.60
N ARG A 149 3.89 9.78 7.13
CA ARG A 149 3.58 9.48 8.53
C ARG A 149 3.81 8.01 8.88
N MET A 150 3.46 7.09 7.96
CA MET A 150 3.72 5.66 8.14
C MET A 150 5.21 5.31 8.06
N MET A 151 5.94 5.96 7.14
CA MET A 151 7.38 5.79 6.97
C MET A 151 8.14 6.32 8.20
N ASP A 152 7.76 7.50 8.71
CA ASP A 152 8.35 8.06 9.93
C ASP A 152 8.15 7.10 11.13
N LEU A 153 6.95 6.54 11.31
CA LEU A 153 6.67 5.54 12.34
C LEU A 153 7.56 4.29 12.22
N ALA A 154 7.78 3.81 10.99
CA ALA A 154 8.65 2.66 10.76
C ALA A 154 10.11 2.98 11.10
N HIS A 155 10.62 4.12 10.66
CA HIS A 155 11.99 4.57 10.95
C HIS A 155 12.21 4.82 12.46
N GLU A 156 11.25 5.41 13.16
CA GLU A 156 11.30 5.58 14.63
C GLU A 156 11.41 4.25 15.36
N ALA A 157 10.81 3.19 14.81
CA ALA A 157 10.92 1.83 15.33
C ALA A 157 12.20 1.08 14.89
N GLY A 158 13.02 1.69 14.02
CA GLY A 158 14.24 1.10 13.45
C GLY A 158 14.00 0.13 12.30
N ALA A 159 12.80 0.12 11.71
CA ALA A 159 12.47 -0.69 10.53
C ALA A 159 12.79 0.04 9.22
N TYR A 160 13.17 -0.72 8.20
CA TYR A 160 13.24 -0.21 6.82
C TYR A 160 11.85 -0.15 6.19
N VAL A 161 11.65 0.84 5.33
CA VAL A 161 10.39 1.02 4.59
C VAL A 161 10.50 0.42 3.19
N MET A 162 9.67 -0.58 2.92
CA MET A 162 9.48 -1.12 1.59
C MET A 162 8.21 -0.54 0.97
N THR A 163 8.39 0.26 -0.08
CA THR A 163 7.27 0.87 -0.80
C THR A 163 6.91 0.01 -2.00
N HIS A 164 5.69 -0.53 -1.96
CA HIS A 164 5.13 -1.24 -3.11
C HIS A 164 4.39 -0.27 -4.00
N SER A 165 4.73 -0.30 -5.29
CA SER A 165 3.93 0.28 -6.37
C SER A 165 4.32 -0.36 -7.69
N ASP A 166 3.37 -1.00 -8.32
CA ASP A 166 3.53 -1.51 -9.67
C ASP A 166 3.66 -0.38 -10.71
N GLY A 167 4.21 -0.73 -11.88
CA GLY A 167 4.14 0.08 -13.08
C GLY A 167 5.25 1.13 -13.26
N ALA A 168 4.94 2.13 -14.10
CA ALA A 168 5.85 3.19 -14.54
C ALA A 168 5.91 4.34 -13.53
N VAL A 169 6.54 4.11 -12.37
CA VAL A 169 6.56 5.05 -11.23
C VAL A 169 7.83 5.90 -11.16
N ARG A 170 8.73 5.80 -12.14
CA ARG A 170 10.02 6.52 -12.13
C ARG A 170 9.90 8.00 -11.79
N ALA A 171 8.84 8.67 -12.28
CA ALA A 171 8.67 10.12 -12.11
C ALA A 171 8.53 10.55 -10.65
N ILE A 172 8.07 9.65 -9.77
CA ILE A 172 7.83 9.93 -8.34
C ILE A 172 8.85 9.30 -7.41
N ILE A 173 9.79 8.46 -7.92
CA ILE A 173 10.84 7.85 -7.10
C ILE A 173 11.64 8.90 -6.30
N PRO A 174 12.07 10.05 -6.86
CA PRO A 174 12.77 11.06 -6.07
C PRO A 174 11.98 11.52 -4.84
N GLU A 175 10.69 11.79 -5.00
CA GLU A 175 9.82 12.25 -3.91
C GLU A 175 9.52 11.11 -2.90
N LEU A 176 9.36 9.86 -3.37
CA LEU A 176 9.23 8.70 -2.48
C LEU A 176 10.47 8.54 -1.58
N ILE A 177 11.66 8.74 -2.14
CA ILE A 177 12.91 8.73 -1.35
C ILE A 177 12.92 9.87 -0.33
N GLU A 178 12.49 11.07 -0.72
CA GLU A 178 12.44 12.24 0.18
C GLU A 178 11.48 12.05 1.35
N ILE A 179 10.36 11.33 1.16
CA ILE A 179 9.41 11.04 2.23
C ILE A 179 9.77 9.81 3.06
N GLY A 180 10.80 9.02 2.67
CA GLY A 180 11.36 7.96 3.51
C GLY A 180 11.33 6.54 2.94
N MET A 181 11.22 6.35 1.63
CA MET A 181 11.35 5.02 1.02
C MET A 181 12.80 4.51 1.07
N ASP A 182 13.02 3.31 1.60
CA ASP A 182 14.31 2.61 1.59
C ASP A 182 14.41 1.55 0.49
N VAL A 183 13.29 0.90 0.16
CA VAL A 183 13.23 -0.20 -0.81
C VAL A 183 12.06 0.02 -1.76
N LEU A 184 12.32 -0.01 -3.06
CA LEU A 184 11.27 -0.03 -4.09
C LEU A 184 10.90 -1.48 -4.43
N ASP A 185 9.63 -1.83 -4.34
CA ASP A 185 9.06 -3.15 -4.64
C ASP A 185 7.73 -3.03 -5.42
N PRO A 186 7.51 -3.84 -6.46
CA PRO A 186 8.51 -4.51 -7.26
C PRO A 186 9.12 -3.57 -8.30
N VAL A 187 10.21 -3.97 -8.88
CA VAL A 187 10.71 -3.30 -10.08
C VAL A 187 10.14 -3.96 -11.33
N GLN A 188 9.10 -3.39 -11.88
CA GLN A 188 8.54 -3.81 -13.18
C GLN A 188 9.34 -3.17 -14.33
N TRP A 189 10.52 -3.69 -14.57
CA TRP A 189 11.53 -3.08 -15.47
C TRP A 189 11.12 -2.97 -16.96
N ARG A 190 10.04 -3.66 -17.37
CA ARG A 190 9.46 -3.53 -18.72
C ARG A 190 8.53 -2.35 -18.86
N CYS A 191 8.09 -1.77 -17.76
CA CYS A 191 7.28 -0.56 -17.78
C CYS A 191 8.12 0.64 -18.25
N ARG A 192 7.45 1.61 -18.82
CA ARG A 192 8.10 2.78 -19.42
C ARG A 192 8.96 3.53 -18.40
N GLY A 193 10.24 3.71 -18.74
CA GLY A 193 11.19 4.43 -17.90
C GLY A 193 11.73 3.65 -16.70
N MET A 194 11.36 2.38 -16.55
CA MET A 194 11.75 1.54 -15.40
C MET A 194 12.92 0.60 -15.73
N GLU A 195 13.71 0.90 -16.77
CA GLU A 195 14.87 0.09 -17.17
C GLU A 195 15.85 -0.04 -16.00
N ARG A 196 16.26 -1.29 -15.69
CA ARG A 196 17.08 -1.65 -14.52
C ARG A 196 18.38 -0.86 -14.40
N GLU A 197 19.07 -0.70 -15.51
CA GLU A 197 20.35 0.03 -15.58
C GLU A 197 20.16 1.52 -15.26
N GLY A 198 19.06 2.11 -15.75
CA GLY A 198 18.70 3.49 -15.48
C GLY A 198 18.34 3.72 -14.02
N LEU A 199 17.50 2.83 -13.45
CA LEU A 199 17.12 2.90 -12.04
C LEU A 199 18.34 2.73 -11.12
N LYS A 200 19.19 1.72 -11.41
CA LYS A 200 20.39 1.47 -10.60
C LYS A 200 21.38 2.63 -10.64
N ARG A 201 21.57 3.24 -11.81
CA ARG A 201 22.47 4.41 -11.97
C ARG A 201 21.96 5.63 -11.21
N ASP A 202 20.65 5.90 -11.29
CA ASP A 202 20.07 7.17 -10.83
C ASP A 202 19.64 7.14 -9.35
N PHE A 203 19.37 5.96 -8.80
CA PHE A 203 18.82 5.83 -7.43
C PHE A 203 19.51 4.75 -6.57
N GLY A 204 20.36 3.91 -7.15
CA GLY A 204 20.88 2.73 -6.48
C GLY A 204 21.94 2.97 -5.39
N ASP A 205 22.34 4.21 -5.17
CA ASP A 205 23.14 4.66 -4.02
C ASP A 205 22.27 5.17 -2.86
N ARG A 206 20.95 5.34 -3.09
CA ARG A 206 20.01 5.88 -2.12
C ARG A 206 18.99 4.86 -1.63
N ILE A 207 18.58 3.91 -2.49
CA ILE A 207 17.58 2.90 -2.16
C ILE A 207 18.01 1.51 -2.64
N ALA A 208 17.44 0.49 -2.00
CA ALA A 208 17.46 -0.88 -2.50
C ALA A 208 16.31 -1.14 -3.48
N PHE A 209 16.50 -2.17 -4.33
CA PHE A 209 15.46 -2.64 -5.25
C PHE A 209 15.12 -4.09 -4.92
N HIS A 210 13.84 -4.38 -4.84
CA HIS A 210 13.33 -5.72 -4.62
C HIS A 210 12.50 -6.20 -5.82
N GLY A 211 12.42 -7.53 -6.04
CA GLY A 211 11.66 -8.12 -7.13
C GLY A 211 12.43 -8.10 -8.46
N ALA A 212 11.93 -7.37 -9.46
CA ALA A 212 12.49 -7.32 -10.83
C ALA A 212 12.37 -8.64 -11.63
N MET A 213 11.67 -9.65 -11.13
CA MET A 213 11.32 -10.83 -11.91
C MET A 213 10.13 -10.49 -12.83
N ASP A 214 10.38 -10.63 -14.14
CA ASP A 214 9.33 -10.36 -15.12
C ASP A 214 8.26 -11.47 -15.10
N ASN A 215 7.11 -11.15 -14.54
CA ASN A 215 5.97 -12.06 -14.40
C ASN A 215 5.12 -12.18 -15.69
N GLN A 216 5.24 -11.23 -16.61
CA GLN A 216 4.42 -11.22 -17.83
C GLN A 216 5.01 -12.10 -18.95
N TYR A 217 6.34 -12.16 -19.06
CA TYR A 217 7.01 -12.89 -20.14
C TYR A 217 7.92 -13.97 -19.60
N THR A 218 8.83 -13.63 -18.68
CA THR A 218 9.86 -14.57 -18.20
C THR A 218 9.23 -15.70 -17.38
N LEU A 219 8.36 -15.41 -16.41
CA LEU A 219 7.69 -16.46 -15.63
C LEU A 219 6.62 -17.20 -16.43
N ALA A 220 5.92 -16.51 -17.33
CA ALA A 220 4.84 -17.11 -18.09
C ALA A 220 5.33 -17.95 -19.28
N PHE A 221 6.41 -17.54 -19.94
CA PHE A 221 6.83 -18.10 -21.23
C PHE A 221 8.33 -18.37 -21.33
N GLY A 222 9.12 -18.03 -20.32
CA GLY A 222 10.56 -18.26 -20.29
C GLY A 222 10.88 -19.76 -20.12
N SER A 223 12.00 -20.19 -20.71
CA SER A 223 12.54 -21.57 -20.62
C SER A 223 13.75 -21.63 -19.71
#